data_63af2608f0738301b065b581ef5cb8ca
#
_entry.id   63af2608f0738301b065b581ef5cb8ca
#
_cell.length_a   1.000
_cell.length_b   1.000
_cell.length_c   1.000
_cell.angle_alpha   90.00
_cell.angle_beta   90.00
_cell.angle_gamma   90.00
#
_symmetry.space_group_name_H-M   'P 1'
#
loop_
_entity.id
_entity.type
_entity.pdbx_description
1 polymer ?
#
loop_
_entity_poly.entity_id
_entity_poly.type
_entity_poly.pdbx_seq_one_letter_code
_entity_poly.pdbx_strand_id
1 'polypeptide(L)'
;LPPPFNHKWPFGKVSMSGNYDFDFKRLVIQKINIFSKNLTIMASANFQKSDDKVVFKLDTEASYFPINNISSVWPKKLAVDTRTWITKNLAKGTITAAKVNLTGYYNKESGIEVASILGVMDYEDMTIDYVPSMPKATQARGKINFNSKKIDVEIIGAKTGNLSVKNG
;
A
#
# COMPACT_ATOMS: atom_id res chain seq x y z
N LEU A 1 2.47 14.38 11.14
CA LEU A 1 1.16 13.72 11.11
C LEU A 1 0.96 12.96 12.43
N PRO A 2 -0.27 12.91 12.96
CA PRO A 2 -0.57 12.05 14.11
C PRO A 2 -0.35 10.58 13.74
N PRO A 3 -0.21 9.67 14.73
CA PRO A 3 -0.19 8.24 14.45
C PRO A 3 -1.34 7.85 13.50
N PRO A 4 -1.14 6.92 12.56
CA PRO A 4 -0.08 5.90 12.48
C PRO A 4 1.17 6.29 11.65
N PHE A 5 1.30 7.52 11.18
CA PHE A 5 2.41 7.96 10.32
C PHE A 5 3.47 8.71 11.13
N ASN A 6 4.71 8.26 11.09
CA ASN A 6 5.80 8.79 11.92
C ASN A 6 6.68 9.86 11.25
N HIS A 7 6.36 10.28 10.02
CA HIS A 7 7.20 11.21 9.26
C HIS A 7 6.40 12.38 8.69
N LYS A 8 7.03 13.53 8.59
CA LYS A 8 6.50 14.65 7.79
C LYS A 8 6.57 14.24 6.32
N TRP A 9 5.43 14.05 5.71
CA TRP A 9 5.36 13.86 4.27
C TRP A 9 5.51 15.21 3.58
N PRO A 10 6.40 15.31 2.61
CA PRO A 10 6.48 16.51 1.78
C PRO A 10 5.33 16.51 0.77
N PHE A 11 4.13 16.83 1.22
CA PHE A 11 2.99 17.02 0.32
C PHE A 11 3.19 18.32 -0.47
N GLY A 12 3.08 18.23 -1.80
CA GLY A 12 3.01 19.41 -2.65
C GLY A 12 1.59 19.97 -2.70
N LYS A 13 0.60 19.13 -2.99
CA LYS A 13 -0.81 19.52 -3.11
C LYS A 13 -1.70 18.41 -2.60
N VAL A 14 -2.71 18.78 -1.83
CA VAL A 14 -3.78 17.87 -1.37
C VAL A 14 -5.12 18.48 -1.75
N SER A 15 -6.01 17.67 -2.33
CA SER A 15 -7.41 18.03 -2.54
C SER A 15 -8.31 16.90 -2.07
N MET A 16 -9.45 17.25 -1.52
CA MET A 16 -10.44 16.30 -1.02
C MET A 16 -11.86 16.82 -1.31
N SER A 17 -12.75 15.90 -1.67
CA SER A 17 -14.18 16.14 -1.79
C SER A 17 -14.97 15.00 -1.17
N GLY A 18 -16.12 15.31 -0.58
CA GLY A 18 -16.96 14.32 0.08
C GLY A 18 -18.28 14.95 0.57
N ASN A 19 -19.12 14.11 1.10
CA ASN A 19 -20.39 14.50 1.70
C ASN A 19 -20.65 13.72 2.98
N TYR A 20 -21.37 14.33 3.91
CA TYR A 20 -21.86 13.70 5.12
C TYR A 20 -23.38 13.63 5.11
N ASP A 21 -23.92 12.45 5.34
CA ASP A 21 -25.33 12.19 5.48
C ASP A 21 -25.68 12.11 6.99
N PHE A 22 -26.51 13.02 7.47
CA PHE A 22 -26.87 13.13 8.88
C PHE A 22 -27.85 12.03 9.32
N ASP A 23 -28.77 11.63 8.45
CA ASP A 23 -29.78 10.61 8.75
C ASP A 23 -29.15 9.23 8.89
N PHE A 24 -28.24 8.90 7.97
CA PHE A 24 -27.53 7.64 7.98
C PHE A 24 -26.21 7.68 8.76
N LYS A 25 -25.78 8.83 9.29
CA LYS A 25 -24.49 9.02 9.98
C LYS A 25 -23.34 8.47 9.17
N ARG A 26 -23.29 8.82 7.88
CA ARG A 26 -22.37 8.30 6.89
C ARG A 26 -21.53 9.41 6.28
N LEU A 27 -20.20 9.24 6.33
CA LEU A 27 -19.25 10.09 5.61
C LEU A 27 -18.77 9.36 4.36
N VAL A 28 -18.96 9.95 3.21
CA VAL A 28 -18.40 9.48 1.93
C VAL A 28 -17.38 10.49 1.46
N ILE A 29 -16.13 10.07 1.39
CA ILE A 29 -15.06 10.82 0.74
C ILE A 29 -14.95 10.25 -0.67
N GLN A 30 -15.44 10.99 -1.64
CA GLN A 30 -15.47 10.55 -3.04
C GLN A 30 -14.09 10.58 -3.64
N LYS A 31 -13.28 11.56 -3.24
CA LYS A 31 -11.96 11.75 -3.82
C LYS A 31 -10.99 12.41 -2.84
N ILE A 32 -9.84 11.81 -2.70
CA ILE A 32 -8.64 12.39 -2.11
C ILE A 32 -7.56 12.32 -3.19
N ASN A 33 -6.90 13.43 -3.48
CA ASN A 33 -5.71 13.43 -4.31
C ASN A 33 -4.57 14.04 -3.51
N ILE A 34 -3.45 13.34 -3.50
CA ILE A 34 -2.22 13.77 -2.86
C ILE A 34 -1.13 13.73 -3.92
N PHE A 35 -0.52 14.87 -4.18
CA PHE A 35 0.57 15.02 -5.12
C PHE A 35 1.83 15.39 -4.35
N SER A 36 2.89 14.66 -4.59
CA SER A 36 4.25 14.94 -4.15
C SER A 36 5.19 14.81 -5.34
N LYS A 37 6.44 15.27 -5.20
CA LYS A 37 7.43 15.28 -6.29
C LYS A 37 7.55 13.91 -7.01
N ASN A 38 7.44 12.80 -6.27
CA ASN A 38 7.68 11.46 -6.79
C ASN A 38 6.56 10.47 -6.39
N LEU A 39 5.37 10.95 -6.06
CA LEU A 39 4.27 10.10 -5.62
C LEU A 39 2.95 10.79 -5.87
N THR A 40 2.06 10.10 -6.56
CA THR A 40 0.66 10.48 -6.66
C THR A 40 -0.18 9.43 -5.94
N ILE A 41 -1.06 9.86 -5.03
CA ILE A 41 -2.03 9.00 -4.37
C ILE A 41 -3.43 9.52 -4.69
N MET A 42 -4.29 8.62 -5.11
CA MET A 42 -5.73 8.84 -5.22
C MET A 42 -6.43 7.87 -4.27
N ALA A 43 -7.41 8.36 -3.53
CA ALA A 43 -8.18 7.52 -2.64
C ALA A 43 -9.65 7.93 -2.58
N SER A 44 -10.50 6.97 -2.22
CA SER A 44 -11.87 7.20 -1.79
C SER A 44 -12.14 6.43 -0.51
N ALA A 45 -13.05 6.91 0.33
CA ALA A 45 -13.37 6.28 1.59
C ALA A 45 -14.85 6.40 1.91
N ASN A 46 -15.35 5.39 2.61
CA ASN A 46 -16.70 5.36 3.15
C ASN A 46 -16.63 5.00 4.63
N PHE A 47 -17.22 5.84 5.46
CA PHE A 47 -17.32 5.64 6.90
C PHE A 47 -18.78 5.60 7.30
N GLN A 48 -19.19 4.55 7.98
CA GLN A 48 -20.55 4.35 8.46
C GLN A 48 -20.54 4.14 9.97
N LYS A 49 -21.23 5.00 10.72
CA LYS A 49 -21.44 4.76 12.14
C LYS A 49 -22.45 3.62 12.33
N SER A 50 -22.10 2.65 13.15
CA SER A 50 -22.93 1.51 13.55
C SER A 50 -22.72 1.29 15.04
N ASP A 51 -23.73 1.59 15.84
CA ASP A 51 -23.70 1.49 17.32
C ASP A 51 -22.46 2.17 17.95
N ASP A 52 -21.57 1.37 18.52
CA ASP A 52 -20.35 1.78 19.21
C ASP A 52 -19.11 1.87 18.31
N LYS A 53 -19.23 1.53 17.03
CA LYS A 53 -18.12 1.50 16.08
C LYS A 53 -18.41 2.29 14.81
N VAL A 54 -17.34 2.66 14.12
CA VAL A 54 -17.39 3.22 12.77
C VAL A 54 -16.75 2.22 11.82
N VAL A 55 -17.57 1.63 10.95
CA VAL A 55 -17.08 0.75 9.88
C VAL A 55 -16.55 1.61 8.74
N PHE A 56 -15.45 1.20 8.14
CA PHE A 56 -14.87 1.92 7.01
C PHE A 56 -14.45 1.00 5.86
N LYS A 57 -14.50 1.57 4.68
CA LYS A 57 -13.88 1.05 3.46
C LYS A 57 -13.00 2.15 2.86
N LEU A 58 -11.79 1.80 2.48
CA LEU A 58 -10.83 2.69 1.83
C LEU A 58 -10.32 2.01 0.56
N ASP A 59 -10.42 2.70 -0.55
CA ASP A 59 -9.84 2.31 -1.83
C ASP A 59 -8.74 3.32 -2.17
N THR A 60 -7.53 2.84 -2.45
CA THR A 60 -6.36 3.69 -2.69
C THR A 60 -5.62 3.23 -3.93
N GLU A 61 -5.23 4.18 -4.74
CA GLU A 61 -4.31 3.99 -5.87
C GLU A 61 -3.08 4.89 -5.67
N ALA A 62 -1.91 4.35 -5.94
CA ALA A 62 -0.67 5.11 -5.91
C ALA A 62 0.18 4.79 -7.13
N SER A 63 0.98 5.73 -7.59
CA SER A 63 1.83 5.54 -8.75
C SER A 63 3.17 6.23 -8.61
N TYR A 64 4.16 5.60 -9.24
CA TYR A 64 5.52 6.09 -9.40
C TYR A 64 6.19 6.51 -8.09
N PHE A 65 6.56 5.53 -7.26
CA PHE A 65 7.37 5.82 -6.09
C PHE A 65 8.49 4.78 -5.88
N PRO A 66 9.68 5.22 -5.42
CA PRO A 66 10.76 4.30 -5.08
C PRO A 66 10.35 3.36 -3.96
N ILE A 67 10.69 2.07 -4.08
CA ILE A 67 10.36 1.06 -3.06
C ILE A 67 10.89 1.43 -1.68
N ASN A 68 12.03 2.09 -1.60
CA ASN A 68 12.63 2.52 -0.34
C ASN A 68 11.74 3.50 0.47
N ASN A 69 10.77 4.13 -0.18
CA ASN A 69 9.81 5.03 0.47
C ASN A 69 8.57 4.30 0.99
N ILE A 70 8.43 2.99 0.75
CA ILE A 70 7.21 2.24 1.14
C ILE A 70 6.96 2.27 2.64
N SER A 71 8.01 2.24 3.45
CA SER A 71 7.91 2.32 4.91
C SER A 71 7.33 3.65 5.42
N SER A 72 7.42 4.72 4.62
CA SER A 72 6.86 6.04 4.94
C SER A 72 5.37 6.12 4.65
N VAL A 73 4.89 5.37 3.65
CA VAL A 73 3.50 5.40 3.18
C VAL A 73 2.65 4.27 3.77
N TRP A 74 3.28 3.22 4.29
CA TRP A 74 2.61 2.06 4.86
C TRP A 74 2.57 2.13 6.39
N PRO A 75 1.40 2.23 7.05
CA PRO A 75 1.29 2.29 8.49
C PRO A 75 1.91 1.07 9.19
N LYS A 76 2.67 1.30 10.26
CA LYS A 76 3.42 0.23 10.95
C LYS A 76 2.55 -0.92 11.47
N LYS A 77 1.31 -0.63 11.86
CA LYS A 77 0.37 -1.61 12.42
C LYS A 77 -0.52 -2.28 11.38
N LEU A 78 -0.37 -1.92 10.10
CA LEU A 78 -1.20 -2.44 9.02
C LEU A 78 -0.50 -3.61 8.33
N ALA A 79 -1.11 -4.81 8.33
CA ALA A 79 -0.59 -6.03 7.71
C ALA A 79 0.92 -6.22 8.02
N VAL A 80 1.25 -6.36 9.30
CA VAL A 80 2.62 -6.30 9.83
C VAL A 80 3.56 -7.28 9.14
N ASP A 81 3.11 -8.52 8.94
CA ASP A 81 3.94 -9.57 8.33
C ASP A 81 4.23 -9.24 6.86
N THR A 82 3.21 -8.85 6.11
CA THR A 82 3.34 -8.41 4.70
C THR A 82 4.27 -7.20 4.58
N ARG A 83 4.06 -6.19 5.43
CA ARG A 83 4.90 -5.00 5.47
C ARG A 83 6.36 -5.36 5.77
N THR A 84 6.58 -6.22 6.76
CA THR A 84 7.91 -6.64 7.18
C THR A 84 8.62 -7.38 6.05
N TRP A 85 7.92 -8.31 5.39
CA TRP A 85 8.49 -9.03 4.26
C TRP A 85 8.87 -8.08 3.12
N ILE A 86 7.97 -7.20 2.71
CA ILE A 86 8.22 -6.23 1.63
C ILE A 86 9.41 -5.34 1.96
N THR A 87 9.44 -4.74 3.15
CA THR A 87 10.52 -3.81 3.52
C THR A 87 11.88 -4.49 3.73
N LYS A 88 11.90 -5.78 4.02
CA LYS A 88 13.12 -6.57 4.20
C LYS A 88 13.65 -7.12 2.87
N ASN A 89 12.78 -7.59 2.01
CA ASN A 89 13.16 -8.40 0.86
C ASN A 89 13.15 -7.62 -0.47
N LEU A 90 12.55 -6.44 -0.51
CA LEU A 90 12.55 -5.60 -1.70
C LEU A 90 13.47 -4.40 -1.49
N ALA A 91 14.38 -4.19 -2.43
CA ALA A 91 15.30 -3.05 -2.41
C ALA A 91 15.51 -2.56 -3.85
N LYS A 92 15.84 -1.26 -3.97
CA LYS A 92 15.95 -0.58 -5.27
C LYS A 92 14.67 -0.73 -6.09
N GLY A 93 14.58 -0.05 -7.21
CA GLY A 93 13.42 -0.16 -8.08
C GLY A 93 12.26 0.76 -7.71
N THR A 94 11.25 0.73 -8.55
CA THR A 94 10.10 1.63 -8.52
C THR A 94 8.82 0.84 -8.54
N ILE A 95 7.88 1.21 -7.68
CA ILE A 95 6.47 0.80 -7.82
C ILE A 95 5.85 1.73 -8.86
N THR A 96 5.44 1.17 -9.97
CA THR A 96 4.86 1.92 -11.10
C THR A 96 3.37 2.15 -10.92
N ALA A 97 2.68 1.19 -10.30
CA ALA A 97 1.29 1.30 -9.90
C ALA A 97 1.04 0.48 -8.63
N ALA A 98 0.15 0.94 -7.78
CA ALA A 98 -0.34 0.19 -6.64
C ALA A 98 -1.83 0.45 -6.44
N LYS A 99 -2.58 -0.60 -6.08
CA LYS A 99 -3.98 -0.51 -5.65
C LYS A 99 -4.13 -1.26 -4.35
N VAL A 100 -4.78 -0.63 -3.38
CA VAL A 100 -5.04 -1.23 -2.07
C VAL A 100 -6.48 -0.97 -1.67
N ASN A 101 -7.19 -2.05 -1.34
CA ASN A 101 -8.52 -2.03 -0.77
C ASN A 101 -8.40 -2.43 0.71
N LEU A 102 -8.95 -1.61 1.57
CA LEU A 102 -8.91 -1.79 3.02
C LEU A 102 -10.32 -1.69 3.58
N THR A 103 -10.70 -2.66 4.41
CA THR A 103 -11.93 -2.59 5.21
C THR A 103 -11.62 -2.83 6.68
N GLY A 104 -12.38 -2.21 7.55
CA GLY A 104 -12.19 -2.35 8.98
C GLY A 104 -13.20 -1.56 9.76
N TYR A 105 -12.91 -1.38 11.03
CA TYR A 105 -13.72 -0.55 11.91
C TYR A 105 -12.85 0.16 12.94
N TYR A 106 -13.36 1.26 13.44
CA TYR A 106 -12.81 1.97 14.59
C TYR A 106 -13.76 1.79 15.76
N ASN A 107 -13.22 1.39 16.90
CA ASN A 107 -13.89 1.35 18.19
C ASN A 107 -13.11 2.22 19.18
N LYS A 108 -13.82 2.88 20.12
CA LYS A 108 -13.18 3.78 21.09
C LYS A 108 -12.19 3.09 22.01
N GLU A 109 -12.45 1.81 22.33
CA GLU A 109 -11.65 1.03 23.28
C GLU A 109 -10.44 0.38 22.59
N SER A 110 -10.67 -0.29 21.45
CA SER A 110 -9.64 -1.05 20.73
C SER A 110 -8.92 -0.24 19.63
N GLY A 111 -9.47 0.92 19.24
CA GLY A 111 -8.91 1.74 18.17
C GLY A 111 -9.29 1.22 16.78
N ILE A 112 -8.35 1.32 15.82
CA ILE A 112 -8.55 0.86 14.45
C ILE A 112 -8.24 -0.62 14.35
N GLU A 113 -9.22 -1.39 13.86
CA GLU A 113 -9.09 -2.80 13.53
C GLU A 113 -9.32 -3.03 12.03
N VAL A 114 -8.40 -3.76 11.41
CA VAL A 114 -8.44 -4.08 9.98
C VAL A 114 -9.03 -5.46 9.79
N ALA A 115 -10.19 -5.52 9.14
CA ALA A 115 -10.87 -6.78 8.81
C ALA A 115 -10.29 -7.41 7.54
N SER A 116 -9.97 -6.61 6.53
CA SER A 116 -9.40 -7.08 5.28
C SER A 116 -8.47 -6.04 4.66
N ILE A 117 -7.40 -6.53 4.07
CA ILE A 117 -6.54 -5.78 3.16
C ILE A 117 -6.27 -6.63 1.92
N LEU A 118 -6.45 -6.04 0.75
CA LEU A 118 -6.09 -6.62 -0.53
C LEU A 118 -5.28 -5.59 -1.28
N GLY A 119 -4.15 -6.00 -1.82
CA GLY A 119 -3.29 -5.09 -2.57
C GLY A 119 -2.66 -5.74 -3.78
N VAL A 120 -2.41 -4.94 -4.79
CA VAL A 120 -1.63 -5.28 -5.96
C VAL A 120 -0.65 -4.15 -6.25
N MET A 121 0.58 -4.50 -6.61
CA MET A 121 1.62 -3.55 -7.00
C MET A 121 2.32 -4.06 -8.25
N ASP A 122 2.46 -3.18 -9.24
CA ASP A 122 3.35 -3.39 -10.38
C ASP A 122 4.70 -2.76 -10.08
N TYR A 123 5.79 -3.42 -10.47
CA TYR A 123 7.12 -2.95 -10.15
C TYR A 123 8.11 -3.10 -11.32
N GLU A 124 9.13 -2.23 -11.33
CA GLU A 124 10.23 -2.22 -12.29
C GLU A 124 11.57 -1.99 -11.58
N ASP A 125 12.64 -2.51 -12.18
CA ASP A 125 14.03 -2.43 -11.70
C ASP A 125 14.24 -2.87 -10.25
N MET A 126 13.38 -3.75 -9.76
CA MET A 126 13.38 -4.23 -8.38
C MET A 126 14.54 -5.17 -8.11
N THR A 127 15.14 -5.06 -6.94
CA THR A 127 15.98 -6.10 -6.36
C THR A 127 15.16 -6.90 -5.35
N ILE A 128 15.03 -8.20 -5.56
CA ILE A 128 14.23 -9.12 -4.73
C ILE A 128 15.14 -10.16 -4.08
N ASP A 129 15.12 -10.19 -2.76
CA ASP A 129 15.79 -11.19 -1.92
C ASP A 129 14.74 -12.24 -1.50
N TYR A 130 14.48 -13.22 -2.35
CA TYR A 130 13.34 -14.13 -2.19
C TYR A 130 13.61 -15.37 -1.38
N VAL A 131 14.87 -15.88 -1.39
CA VAL A 131 15.30 -17.05 -0.64
C VAL A 131 16.70 -16.81 -0.07
N PRO A 132 16.90 -16.96 1.25
CA PRO A 132 18.23 -16.90 1.84
C PRO A 132 19.20 -17.87 1.15
N SER A 133 20.41 -17.41 0.92
CA SER A 133 21.49 -18.18 0.24
C SER A 133 21.35 -18.32 -1.28
N MET A 134 20.28 -17.84 -1.90
CA MET A 134 20.18 -17.75 -3.36
C MET A 134 20.62 -16.38 -3.87
N PRO A 135 21.14 -16.28 -5.11
CA PRO A 135 21.41 -15.00 -5.73
C PRO A 135 20.13 -14.18 -5.85
N LYS A 136 20.21 -12.90 -5.49
CA LYS A 136 19.06 -11.99 -5.59
C LYS A 136 18.62 -11.84 -7.05
N ALA A 137 17.33 -11.73 -7.27
CA ALA A 137 16.79 -11.25 -8.53
C ALA A 137 17.01 -9.75 -8.62
N THR A 138 17.66 -9.27 -9.67
CA THR A 138 17.94 -7.87 -9.92
C THR A 138 17.31 -7.41 -11.23
N GLN A 139 17.07 -6.11 -11.39
CA GLN A 139 16.35 -5.56 -12.54
C GLN A 139 15.02 -6.31 -12.79
N ALA A 140 14.41 -6.78 -11.71
CA ALA A 140 13.17 -7.53 -11.78
C ALA A 140 12.01 -6.59 -12.09
N ARG A 141 11.11 -7.07 -12.94
CA ARG A 141 9.81 -6.45 -13.24
C ARG A 141 8.71 -7.47 -13.08
N GLY A 142 7.55 -7.04 -12.64
CA GLY A 142 6.43 -7.95 -12.44
C GLY A 142 5.37 -7.36 -11.54
N LYS A 143 4.69 -8.25 -10.83
CA LYS A 143 3.54 -7.93 -10.00
C LYS A 143 3.64 -8.57 -8.63
N ILE A 144 3.16 -7.87 -7.61
CA ILE A 144 3.01 -8.38 -6.26
C ILE A 144 1.52 -8.31 -5.90
N ASN A 145 0.92 -9.44 -5.54
CA ASN A 145 -0.40 -9.48 -4.94
C ASN A 145 -0.25 -9.83 -3.47
N PHE A 146 -0.98 -9.15 -2.60
CA PHE A 146 -0.88 -9.40 -1.17
C PHE A 146 -2.21 -9.21 -0.43
N ASN A 147 -2.31 -9.89 0.70
CA ASN A 147 -3.29 -9.64 1.75
C ASN A 147 -2.58 -9.65 3.12
N SER A 148 -3.34 -9.70 4.23
CA SER A 148 -2.75 -9.74 5.57
C SER A 148 -1.92 -10.98 5.87
N LYS A 149 -2.08 -12.07 5.11
CA LYS A 149 -1.49 -13.41 5.39
C LYS A 149 -0.60 -13.94 4.29
N LYS A 150 -0.73 -13.44 3.06
CA LYS A 150 -0.08 -14.01 1.87
C LYS A 150 0.47 -12.92 0.98
N ILE A 151 1.63 -13.21 0.39
CA ILE A 151 2.25 -12.41 -0.67
C ILE A 151 2.55 -13.36 -1.82
N ASP A 152 2.08 -13.01 -3.00
CA ASP A 152 2.41 -13.67 -4.26
C ASP A 152 3.26 -12.70 -5.10
N VAL A 153 4.47 -13.12 -5.45
CA VAL A 153 5.39 -12.33 -6.28
C VAL A 153 5.52 -12.99 -7.63
N GLU A 154 5.06 -12.32 -8.65
CA GLU A 154 5.23 -12.70 -10.04
C GLU A 154 6.43 -11.94 -10.62
N ILE A 155 7.38 -12.65 -11.20
CA ILE A 155 8.54 -12.08 -11.87
C ILE A 155 8.41 -12.34 -13.37
N ILE A 156 8.12 -11.30 -14.13
CA ILE A 156 8.00 -11.38 -15.60
C ILE A 156 9.37 -11.34 -16.29
N GLY A 157 10.35 -10.71 -15.65
CA GLY A 157 11.73 -10.67 -16.12
C GLY A 157 12.67 -10.24 -15.02
N ALA A 158 13.85 -10.79 -14.96
CA ALA A 158 14.89 -10.47 -13.99
C ALA A 158 16.26 -10.91 -14.46
N LYS A 159 17.30 -10.44 -13.79
CA LYS A 159 18.66 -10.99 -13.84
C LYS A 159 19.01 -11.65 -12.52
N THR A 160 19.63 -12.81 -12.54
CA THR A 160 20.15 -13.49 -11.35
C THR A 160 21.54 -14.05 -11.65
N GLY A 161 22.59 -13.51 -11.00
CA GLY A 161 23.97 -13.81 -11.38
C GLY A 161 24.21 -13.51 -12.87
N ASN A 162 24.66 -14.51 -13.61
CA ASN A 162 24.91 -14.42 -15.07
C ASN A 162 23.71 -14.85 -15.93
N LEU A 163 22.56 -15.20 -15.32
CA LEU A 163 21.36 -15.63 -16.01
C LEU A 163 20.38 -14.49 -16.16
N SER A 164 19.75 -14.39 -17.33
CA SER A 164 18.63 -13.49 -17.58
C SER A 164 17.38 -14.32 -17.79
N VAL A 165 16.36 -14.08 -16.99
CA VAL A 165 15.01 -14.63 -17.16
C VAL A 165 14.23 -13.63 -18.02
N LYS A 166 13.80 -14.06 -19.19
CA LYS A 166 12.83 -13.36 -20.03
C LYS A 166 11.62 -14.25 -20.16
N ASN A 167 10.44 -13.65 -20.26
CA ASN A 167 9.17 -14.36 -20.41
C ASN A 167 9.30 -15.68 -21.16
N GLY A 168 8.80 -16.76 -20.53
CA GLY A 168 8.37 -17.93 -21.24
C GLY A 168 6.97 -17.72 -21.77
#